data_398be80070ffd8d5604accf836a9bf5e
#
_entry.id   398be80070ffd8d5604accf836a9bf5e
#
_cell.length_a   1.000
_cell.length_b   1.000
_cell.length_c   1.000
_cell.angle_alpha   90.00
_cell.angle_beta   90.00
_cell.angle_gamma   90.00
#
_symmetry.space_group_name_H-M   'P 1'
#
loop_
_entity.id
_entity.type
_entity.pdbx_description
1 polymer ?
#
loop_
_entity_poly.entity_id
_entity_poly.type
_entity_poly.pdbx_seq_one_letter_code
_entity_poly.pdbx_strand_id
1 'polypeptide(L)'
;YLVVPNPAIGISTAEAFRRFDRAENLRHPDIAALLSVMEKGQLDALSLFMENVLEQSEQNETVETLRQELLKNGALAARMTGSGSAVFGLFSEKEAASRCAVALTGENRQIFVTKPYPKGITLLP
;
A
#
# COMPACT_ATOMS: atom_id res chain seq x y z
N TYR A 1 8.08 -2.12 8.70
CA TYR A 1 7.81 -0.69 8.62
C TYR A 1 7.03 -0.39 7.36
N LEU A 2 6.25 0.68 7.38
CA LEU A 2 5.44 1.14 6.25
C LEU A 2 5.81 2.59 5.92
N VAL A 3 5.94 2.88 4.63
CA VAL A 3 5.98 4.25 4.09
C VAL A 3 4.68 4.47 3.34
N VAL A 4 3.95 5.52 3.70
CA VAL A 4 2.62 5.81 3.14
C VAL A 4 2.64 7.20 2.50
N PRO A 5 2.96 7.32 1.21
CA PRO A 5 2.71 8.53 0.45
C PRO A 5 1.20 8.69 0.20
N ASN A 6 0.70 9.86 0.56
CA ASN A 6 -0.68 10.27 0.31
C ASN A 6 -0.67 11.49 -0.63
N PRO A 7 -0.98 11.31 -1.91
CA PRO A 7 -1.00 12.41 -2.87
C PRO A 7 -2.20 13.33 -2.61
N ALA A 8 -2.08 14.60 -3.01
CA ALA A 8 -3.13 15.59 -2.87
C ALA A 8 -4.23 15.44 -3.94
N ILE A 9 -4.55 14.20 -4.32
CA ILE A 9 -5.65 13.87 -5.22
C ILE A 9 -6.65 12.98 -4.50
N GLY A 10 -7.93 13.17 -4.78
CA GLY A 10 -8.99 12.32 -4.27
C GLY A 10 -9.43 11.28 -5.30
N ILE A 11 -9.66 10.05 -4.85
CA ILE A 11 -10.38 9.05 -5.63
C ILE A 11 -11.73 8.82 -4.94
N SER A 12 -12.81 8.99 -5.68
CA SER A 12 -14.14 8.73 -5.15
C SER A 12 -14.29 7.21 -4.88
N THR A 13 -14.55 6.85 -3.63
CA THR A 13 -14.80 5.45 -3.25
C THR A 13 -15.96 4.85 -4.04
N ALA A 14 -17.03 5.61 -4.22
CA ALA A 14 -18.19 5.16 -5.00
C ALA A 14 -17.82 4.88 -6.46
N GLU A 15 -16.93 5.70 -7.06
CA GLU A 15 -16.47 5.47 -8.43
C GLU A 15 -15.51 4.29 -8.52
N ALA A 16 -14.63 4.10 -7.52
CA ALA A 16 -13.75 2.93 -7.45
C ALA A 16 -14.56 1.63 -7.43
N PHE A 17 -15.64 1.57 -6.63
CA PHE A 17 -16.53 0.40 -6.61
C PHE A 17 -17.31 0.23 -7.92
N ARG A 18 -17.77 1.30 -8.54
CA ARG A 18 -18.42 1.20 -9.88
C ARG A 18 -17.48 0.67 -10.96
N ARG A 19 -16.18 1.04 -10.93
CA ARG A 19 -15.17 0.46 -11.83
C ARG A 19 -14.93 -1.01 -11.52
N PHE A 20 -14.83 -1.36 -10.25
CA PHE A 20 -14.71 -2.74 -9.80
C PHE A 20 -15.86 -3.62 -10.30
N ASP A 21 -17.12 -3.16 -10.14
CA ASP A 21 -18.31 -3.89 -10.58
C ASP A 21 -18.38 -4.15 -12.10
N ARG A 22 -17.68 -3.32 -12.89
CA ARG A 22 -17.60 -3.44 -14.35
C ARG A 22 -16.36 -4.18 -14.84
N ALA A 23 -15.38 -4.37 -13.96
CA ALA A 23 -14.13 -4.99 -14.32
C ALA A 23 -14.29 -6.51 -14.48
N GLU A 24 -13.63 -7.05 -15.51
CA GLU A 24 -13.59 -8.48 -15.75
C GLU A 24 -12.21 -9.04 -15.37
N ASN A 25 -12.15 -10.34 -15.07
CA ASN A 25 -10.90 -11.06 -14.80
C ASN A 25 -10.08 -10.53 -13.62
N LEU A 26 -10.74 -10.01 -12.58
CA LEU A 26 -10.07 -9.57 -11.37
C LEU A 26 -9.46 -10.78 -10.61
N ARG A 27 -8.23 -10.59 -10.14
CA ARG A 27 -7.57 -11.57 -9.28
C ARG A 27 -7.91 -11.25 -7.83
N HIS A 28 -8.46 -12.23 -7.13
CA HIS A 28 -8.71 -12.12 -5.71
C HIS A 28 -7.50 -12.65 -4.91
N PRO A 29 -7.19 -12.06 -3.75
CA PRO A 29 -6.08 -12.50 -2.93
C PRO A 29 -6.30 -13.90 -2.36
N ASP A 30 -5.25 -14.72 -2.32
CA ASP A 30 -5.23 -15.95 -1.53
C ASP A 30 -4.97 -15.60 -0.06
N ILE A 31 -6.05 -15.39 0.69
CA ILE A 31 -5.98 -14.97 2.09
C ILE A 31 -5.33 -16.06 2.96
N ALA A 32 -5.56 -17.35 2.68
CA ALA A 32 -4.96 -18.43 3.46
C ALA A 32 -3.44 -18.46 3.30
N ALA A 33 -2.95 -18.32 2.06
CA ALA A 33 -1.52 -18.22 1.78
C ALA A 33 -0.91 -16.95 2.42
N LEU A 34 -1.60 -15.81 2.31
CA LEU A 34 -1.16 -14.55 2.92
C LEU A 34 -0.99 -14.70 4.44
N LEU A 35 -1.97 -15.23 5.13
CA LEU A 35 -1.92 -15.46 6.59
C LEU A 35 -0.78 -16.42 6.96
N SER A 36 -0.61 -17.53 6.23
CA SER A 36 0.48 -18.48 6.48
C SER A 36 1.86 -17.84 6.38
N VAL A 37 2.07 -16.98 5.38
CA VAL A 37 3.33 -16.23 5.20
C VAL A 37 3.55 -15.22 6.34
N MET A 38 2.48 -14.54 6.76
CA MET A 38 2.54 -13.60 7.89
C MET A 38 2.89 -14.30 9.21
N GLU A 39 2.25 -15.43 9.51
CA GLU A 39 2.52 -16.24 10.72
C GLU A 39 3.96 -16.74 10.77
N LYS A 40 4.54 -17.06 9.63
CA LYS A 40 5.95 -17.48 9.48
C LYS A 40 6.95 -16.32 9.51
N GLY A 41 6.48 -15.07 9.52
CA GLY A 41 7.34 -13.88 9.46
C GLY A 41 8.13 -13.72 8.14
N GLN A 42 7.65 -14.31 7.06
CA GLN A 42 8.32 -14.31 5.75
C GLN A 42 7.96 -13.05 4.95
N LEU A 43 8.53 -11.91 5.33
CA LEU A 43 8.19 -10.61 4.73
C LEU A 43 8.45 -10.56 3.22
N ASP A 44 9.53 -11.18 2.75
CA ASP A 44 9.87 -11.21 1.32
C ASP A 44 8.81 -11.95 0.48
N ALA A 45 8.26 -13.04 1.04
CA ALA A 45 7.20 -13.80 0.40
C ALA A 45 5.84 -13.10 0.47
N LEU A 46 5.65 -12.19 1.42
CA LEU A 46 4.39 -11.47 1.62
C LEU A 46 3.96 -10.70 0.36
N SER A 47 4.92 -10.12 -0.35
CA SER A 47 4.69 -9.36 -1.58
C SER A 47 3.94 -10.14 -2.66
N LEU A 48 4.12 -11.47 -2.69
CA LEU A 48 3.50 -12.36 -3.68
C LEU A 48 1.99 -12.54 -3.47
N PHE A 49 1.52 -12.32 -2.24
CA PHE A 49 0.13 -12.54 -1.84
C PHE A 49 -0.62 -11.25 -1.51
N MET A 50 0.07 -10.09 -1.51
CA MET A 50 -0.56 -8.80 -1.29
C MET A 50 -1.27 -8.33 -2.55
N GLU A 51 -2.58 -8.27 -2.52
CA GLU A 51 -3.41 -7.79 -3.63
C GLU A 51 -4.44 -6.77 -3.12
N ASN A 52 -4.76 -5.81 -3.98
CA ASN A 52 -5.91 -4.93 -3.80
C ASN A 52 -6.74 -4.97 -5.08
N VAL A 53 -7.92 -5.55 -5.01
CA VAL A 53 -8.78 -5.72 -6.20
C VAL A 53 -9.25 -4.38 -6.78
N LEU A 54 -9.42 -3.35 -5.95
CA LEU A 54 -9.78 -2.01 -6.42
C LEU A 54 -8.62 -1.37 -7.20
N GLU A 55 -7.37 -1.64 -6.82
CA GLU A 55 -6.19 -1.18 -7.55
C GLU A 55 -6.15 -1.73 -8.99
N GLN A 56 -6.61 -2.98 -9.19
CA GLN A 56 -6.60 -3.61 -10.52
C GLN A 56 -7.55 -2.92 -11.51
N SER A 57 -8.64 -2.32 -11.02
CA SER A 57 -9.58 -1.54 -11.84
C SER A 57 -9.27 -0.04 -11.85
N GLU A 58 -8.31 0.42 -11.05
CA GLU A 58 -7.88 1.82 -10.97
C GLU A 58 -6.78 2.09 -12.00
N GLN A 59 -6.98 3.07 -12.86
CA GLN A 59 -6.02 3.46 -13.90
C GLN A 59 -5.39 4.83 -13.63
N ASN A 60 -5.18 5.14 -12.35
CA ASN A 60 -4.62 6.42 -11.95
C ASN A 60 -3.10 6.42 -12.02
N GLU A 61 -2.54 7.22 -12.93
CA GLU A 61 -1.09 7.32 -13.14
C GLU A 61 -0.32 7.74 -11.88
N THR A 62 -0.91 8.58 -11.02
CA THR A 62 -0.27 8.99 -9.77
C THR A 62 -0.11 7.81 -8.81
N VAL A 63 -1.13 6.96 -8.69
CA VAL A 63 -1.08 5.75 -7.86
C VAL A 63 0.02 4.81 -8.37
N GLU A 64 0.05 4.56 -9.67
CA GLU A 64 1.08 3.68 -10.27
C GLU A 64 2.48 4.28 -10.12
N THR A 65 2.65 5.57 -10.34
CA THR A 65 3.94 6.26 -10.13
C THR A 65 4.42 6.10 -8.69
N LEU A 66 3.54 6.32 -7.69
CA LEU A 66 3.89 6.16 -6.27
C LEU A 66 4.27 4.70 -5.95
N ARG A 67 3.57 3.73 -6.51
CA ARG A 67 3.93 2.31 -6.37
C ARG A 67 5.34 2.04 -6.87
N GLN A 68 5.65 2.50 -8.07
CA GLN A 68 6.97 2.32 -8.70
C GLN A 68 8.07 3.06 -7.92
N GLU A 69 7.81 4.27 -7.45
CA GLU A 69 8.74 5.03 -6.61
C GLU A 69 9.06 4.28 -5.29
N LEU A 70 8.07 3.73 -4.62
CA LEU A 70 8.26 2.92 -3.42
C LEU A 70 9.14 1.68 -3.69
N LEU A 71 8.82 0.92 -4.73
CA LEU A 71 9.59 -0.28 -5.12
C LEU A 71 11.02 0.08 -5.49
N LYS A 72 11.23 1.13 -6.29
CA LYS A 72 12.55 1.63 -6.68
C LYS A 72 13.39 2.06 -5.47
N ASN A 73 12.75 2.53 -4.40
CA ASN A 73 13.40 2.95 -3.17
C ASN A 73 13.44 1.84 -2.09
N GLY A 74 13.29 0.58 -2.49
CA GLY A 74 13.59 -0.59 -1.66
C GLY A 74 12.41 -1.15 -0.88
N ALA A 75 11.17 -0.78 -1.22
CA ALA A 75 10.01 -1.47 -0.66
C ALA A 75 9.96 -2.93 -1.14
N LEU A 76 9.70 -3.86 -0.23
CA LEU A 76 9.48 -5.28 -0.53
C LEU A 76 8.17 -5.48 -1.31
N ALA A 77 7.18 -4.66 -1.03
CA ALA A 77 5.90 -4.61 -1.73
C ALA A 77 5.34 -3.19 -1.68
N ALA A 78 4.52 -2.83 -2.67
CA ALA A 78 3.77 -1.58 -2.67
C ALA A 78 2.36 -1.81 -3.22
N ARG A 79 1.35 -1.28 -2.55
CA ARG A 79 -0.07 -1.39 -2.92
C ARG A 79 -0.83 -0.12 -2.56
N MET A 80 -1.85 0.15 -3.36
CA MET A 80 -2.85 1.16 -3.01
C MET A 80 -3.62 0.72 -1.75
N THR A 81 -3.91 1.64 -0.84
CA THR A 81 -4.70 1.33 0.36
C THR A 81 -6.17 1.69 0.15
N GLY A 82 -7.05 0.74 0.44
CA GLY A 82 -8.49 0.90 0.26
C GLY A 82 -8.86 1.25 -1.19
N SER A 83 -9.68 2.27 -1.38
CA SER A 83 -10.07 2.79 -2.69
C SER A 83 -9.09 3.83 -3.27
N GLY A 84 -7.96 4.06 -2.62
CA GLY A 84 -6.95 5.05 -3.03
C GLY A 84 -7.26 6.43 -2.42
N SER A 85 -6.46 7.42 -2.73
CA SER A 85 -5.28 7.47 -3.61
C SER A 85 -3.96 7.13 -2.89
N ALA A 86 -3.99 7.01 -1.56
CA ALA A 86 -2.79 6.68 -0.81
C ALA A 86 -2.26 5.28 -1.20
N VAL A 87 -0.94 5.17 -1.20
CA VAL A 87 -0.21 3.92 -1.45
C VAL A 87 0.63 3.61 -0.23
N PHE A 88 0.90 2.36 0.05
CA PHE A 88 1.86 1.99 1.09
C PHE A 88 2.95 1.10 0.53
N GLY A 89 4.16 1.27 1.04
CA GLY A 89 5.30 0.38 0.80
C GLY A 89 5.71 -0.34 2.08
N LEU A 90 5.99 -1.63 1.97
CA LEU A 90 6.45 -2.48 3.08
C LEU A 90 7.97 -2.54 3.10
N PHE A 91 8.56 -2.36 4.29
CA PHE A 91 10.00 -2.42 4.51
C PHE A 91 10.34 -3.30 5.72
N SER A 92 11.41 -4.07 5.63
CA SER A 92 11.95 -4.83 6.77
C SER A 92 12.59 -3.91 7.81
N GLU A 93 13.33 -2.89 7.35
CA GLU A 93 14.17 -2.04 8.18
C GLU A 93 13.67 -0.60 8.26
N LYS A 94 13.74 -0.01 9.45
CA LYS A 94 13.34 1.38 9.70
C LYS A 94 14.15 2.37 8.87
N GLU A 95 15.44 2.14 8.77
CA GLU A 95 16.38 2.99 8.06
C GLU A 95 16.07 3.03 6.56
N ALA A 96 15.71 1.88 5.97
CA ALA A 96 15.29 1.80 4.57
C ALA A 96 13.97 2.57 4.35
N ALA A 97 13.00 2.40 5.24
CA ALA A 97 11.74 3.15 5.20
C ALA A 97 11.98 4.67 5.31
N SER A 98 12.86 5.08 6.22
CA SER A 98 13.18 6.50 6.41
C SER A 98 13.87 7.12 5.19
N ARG A 99 14.84 6.41 4.58
CA ARG A 99 15.48 6.87 3.34
C ARG A 99 14.47 6.98 2.19
N CYS A 100 13.59 6.01 2.04
CA CYS A 100 12.52 6.05 1.05
C CYS A 100 11.61 7.26 1.27
N ALA A 101 11.18 7.52 2.50
CA ALA A 101 10.34 8.66 2.83
C ALA A 101 10.99 10.00 2.44
N VAL A 102 12.29 10.16 2.70
CA VAL A 102 13.06 11.35 2.28
C VAL A 102 13.10 11.46 0.76
N ALA A 103 13.37 10.35 0.05
CA ALA A 103 13.43 10.34 -1.40
C ALA A 103 12.08 10.67 -2.08
N LEU A 104 10.97 10.33 -1.41
CA LEU A 104 9.63 10.60 -1.91
C LEU A 104 9.09 11.98 -1.52
N THR A 105 9.82 12.74 -0.71
CA THR A 105 9.39 14.09 -0.32
C THR A 105 9.26 14.98 -1.55
N GLY A 106 8.14 15.71 -1.67
CA GLY A 106 7.85 16.57 -2.80
C GLY A 106 6.60 17.39 -2.57
N GLU A 107 6.31 18.29 -3.50
CA GLU A 107 5.09 19.09 -3.48
C GLU A 107 3.85 18.20 -3.69
N ASN A 108 2.75 18.60 -3.09
CA ASN A 108 1.43 17.96 -3.27
C ASN A 108 1.34 16.51 -2.76
N ARG A 109 2.18 16.09 -1.82
CA ARG A 109 2.02 14.80 -1.12
C ARG A 109 2.46 14.87 0.34
N GLN A 110 1.77 14.12 1.18
CA GLN A 110 2.18 13.86 2.56
C GLN A 110 2.84 12.49 2.62
N ILE A 111 3.92 12.37 3.40
CA ILE A 111 4.64 11.09 3.57
C ILE A 111 4.60 10.72 5.05
N PHE A 112 4.11 9.53 5.34
CA PHE A 112 4.10 8.97 6.68
C PHE A 112 5.02 7.75 6.75
N VAL A 113 5.81 7.67 7.82
CA VAL A 113 6.55 6.46 8.20
C VAL A 113 5.92 5.90 9.46
N THR A 114 5.47 4.67 9.40
CA THR A 114 4.74 4.04 10.50
C THR A 114 5.07 2.55 10.62
N LYS A 115 4.46 1.90 11.56
CA LYS A 115 4.51 0.45 11.75
C LYS A 115 3.14 -0.06 12.18
N PRO A 116 2.83 -1.34 11.94
CA PRO A 116 1.62 -1.95 12.47
C PRO A 116 1.52 -1.80 13.98
N TYR A 117 0.34 -1.51 14.47
CA TYR A 117 0.07 -1.39 15.90
C TYR A 117 -0.66 -2.65 16.39
N PRO A 118 -0.16 -3.32 17.45
CA PRO A 118 -0.67 -4.62 17.87
C PRO A 118 -2.00 -4.56 18.62
N LYS A 119 -2.48 -3.37 18.97
CA LYS A 119 -3.75 -3.16 19.67
C LYS A 119 -4.73 -2.42 18.76
N GLY A 120 -5.99 -2.81 18.74
CA GLY A 120 -7.00 -2.17 17.91
C GLY A 120 -7.27 -0.71 18.32
N ILE A 121 -7.57 -0.48 19.61
CA ILE A 121 -7.89 0.84 20.14
C ILE A 121 -7.12 1.07 21.44
N THR A 122 -6.57 2.26 21.59
CA THR A 122 -6.00 2.74 22.86
C THR A 122 -6.64 4.07 23.20
N LEU A 123 -7.21 4.15 24.41
CA LEU A 123 -7.65 5.43 24.95
C LEU A 123 -6.43 6.20 25.42
N LEU A 124 -6.28 7.41 24.90
CA LEU A 124 -5.27 8.35 25.41
C LEU A 124 -5.77 8.99 26.70
N PRO A 125 -4.88 9.22 27.68
CA PRO A 125 -5.24 9.87 28.92
C PRO A 125 -5.67 11.31 28.71
#